data_ed9b45032336eee9a73c05dc977f803e
#
_entry.id   ed9b45032336eee9a73c05dc977f803e
#
_cell.length_a   1.000
_cell.length_b   1.000
_cell.length_c   1.000
_cell.angle_alpha   90.00
_cell.angle_beta   90.00
_cell.angle_gamma   90.00
#
_symmetry.space_group_name_H-M   'P 1'
#
loop_
_entity.id
_entity.type
_entity.pdbx_description
1 polymer ?
#
loop_
_entity_poly.entity_id
_entity_poly.type
_entity_poly.pdbx_seq_one_letter_code
_entity_poly.pdbx_strand_id
1 'polypeptide(L)'
;MAFTATAQQEQRKITVTENIAYRTDVGPNTVLDLAQPLFGPQQNRPAILIIHGGGWSAGSKNDMVYRTLMIDYAMKGYVVCNMNYRLVQEAPMPTCIEDIRCAVRWMKANATKLGIDPERIGTYGHSAGGHLSLMLGVSADSKAFNDTNDPWKAFSPSVACAAGGAPPTEIGNPNIPWAQHPEWWPIGYIGQCKTPILVLQGGEDPVVKPNLTEDWVTKMQKAGASVDYVKVHGDHGVAFDKQLEFTRPAMDAFYARHLKHQDPAVSIEQLKVPDFGGSGPHKAVAVREQTLSDFVVYHPVNMDAAMVVGRPMLFATGEPQKEKLPVLIFCNGGCMDTSIGYENMLTDIASYGYVVVAIGELQMFAQHEKDQHTPSSMVKKALDWVCQQADDASSPYYNKIDAEKIAAAGHSCGGAQVLANAADPRLKTYLILNAGMGKMTMADASRKSLKNLHGPILYLVGGTSDVAWANAQMDYKAIKNTPVVLADNTLSGHGGTYEQPNGGDNARMVRAWLDWQLKDKQETKAIFIDGDLKDYHNWTIKHKNF
;
A
#
# COMPACT_ATOMS: atom_id res chain seq x y z
N MET A 1 31.07 14.52 -34.90
CA MET A 1 30.16 13.50 -35.44
C MET A 1 30.29 12.12 -34.75
N ALA A 2 30.83 12.06 -33.52
CA ALA A 2 30.92 10.80 -32.77
C ALA A 2 29.91 10.70 -31.59
N PHE A 3 29.13 11.76 -31.34
CA PHE A 3 28.16 11.80 -30.22
C PHE A 3 26.77 11.23 -30.56
N THR A 4 26.46 10.98 -31.83
CA THR A 4 25.15 10.48 -32.26
C THR A 4 25.03 8.94 -32.29
N ALA A 5 26.14 8.22 -32.34
CA ALA A 5 26.12 6.76 -32.38
C ALA A 5 25.97 6.09 -30.99
N THR A 6 26.52 6.72 -29.95
CA THR A 6 26.40 6.23 -28.56
C THR A 6 25.01 6.45 -27.96
N ALA A 7 24.35 7.56 -28.28
CA ALA A 7 22.99 7.83 -27.81
C ALA A 7 21.91 6.94 -28.47
N GLN A 8 22.14 6.45 -29.69
CA GLN A 8 21.23 5.49 -30.35
C GLN A 8 21.44 4.03 -29.91
N GLN A 9 22.61 3.66 -29.38
CA GLN A 9 22.90 2.33 -28.87
C GLN A 9 22.37 2.11 -27.44
N GLU A 10 22.20 3.16 -26.64
CA GLU A 10 21.55 3.06 -25.31
C GLU A 10 20.02 2.94 -25.37
N GLN A 11 19.39 3.18 -26.53
CA GLN A 11 17.92 3.23 -26.68
C GLN A 11 17.23 1.89 -26.90
N ARG A 12 17.95 0.77 -27.15
CA ARG A 12 17.32 -0.55 -27.35
C ARG A 12 17.78 -1.54 -26.30
N LYS A 13 17.18 -1.47 -25.11
CA LYS A 13 17.43 -2.49 -24.07
C LYS A 13 16.55 -3.74 -24.22
N ILE A 14 15.53 -3.71 -25.08
CA ILE A 14 14.60 -4.82 -25.33
C ILE A 14 14.28 -4.93 -26.82
N THR A 15 13.87 -6.15 -27.23
CA THR A 15 13.21 -6.40 -28.52
C THR A 15 11.75 -6.78 -28.27
N VAL A 16 10.86 -6.40 -29.20
CA VAL A 16 9.46 -6.81 -29.21
C VAL A 16 9.16 -7.48 -30.54
N THR A 17 8.64 -8.71 -30.48
CA THR A 17 8.11 -9.43 -31.65
C THR A 17 6.62 -9.59 -31.46
N GLU A 18 5.84 -9.08 -32.40
CA GLU A 18 4.37 -9.03 -32.30
C GLU A 18 3.72 -10.19 -33.04
N ASN A 19 2.51 -10.56 -32.60
CA ASN A 19 1.58 -11.48 -33.26
C ASN A 19 2.17 -12.89 -33.52
N ILE A 20 2.90 -13.43 -32.56
CA ILE A 20 3.39 -14.82 -32.61
C ILE A 20 2.21 -15.73 -32.28
N ALA A 21 1.85 -16.62 -33.20
CA ALA A 21 0.82 -17.62 -32.94
C ALA A 21 1.33 -18.68 -31.96
N TYR A 22 0.62 -18.85 -30.83
CA TYR A 22 0.88 -19.99 -29.94
C TYR A 22 0.06 -21.24 -30.30
N ARG A 23 -0.98 -21.05 -31.12
CA ARG A 23 -1.67 -22.13 -31.86
C ARG A 23 -2.26 -21.57 -33.15
N THR A 24 -2.41 -22.44 -34.17
CA THR A 24 -2.77 -22.05 -35.54
C THR A 24 -4.06 -22.71 -36.06
N ASP A 25 -4.65 -23.59 -35.26
CA ASP A 25 -5.77 -24.45 -35.65
C ASP A 25 -7.16 -23.88 -35.29
N VAL A 26 -7.24 -22.76 -34.53
CA VAL A 26 -8.51 -22.31 -33.94
C VAL A 26 -8.86 -20.84 -34.17
N GLY A 27 -8.09 -20.13 -34.97
CA GLY A 27 -8.42 -18.75 -35.35
C GLY A 27 -7.33 -17.72 -35.05
N PRO A 28 -7.52 -16.47 -35.50
CA PRO A 28 -6.46 -15.46 -35.50
C PRO A 28 -6.15 -14.85 -34.13
N ASN A 29 -7.02 -15.02 -33.12
CA ASN A 29 -6.85 -14.42 -31.80
C ASN A 29 -5.99 -15.24 -30.84
N THR A 30 -5.43 -16.36 -31.29
CA THR A 30 -4.50 -17.18 -30.50
C THR A 30 -3.04 -16.77 -30.75
N VAL A 31 -2.77 -15.49 -30.54
CA VAL A 31 -1.47 -14.84 -30.74
C VAL A 31 -0.99 -14.12 -29.48
N LEU A 32 0.31 -13.93 -29.38
CA LEU A 32 0.95 -13.16 -28.32
C LEU A 32 2.04 -12.23 -28.88
N ASP A 33 2.38 -11.21 -28.11
CA ASP A 33 3.58 -10.39 -28.30
C ASP A 33 4.65 -10.85 -27.32
N LEU A 34 5.90 -10.89 -27.78
CA LEU A 34 7.05 -11.29 -27.01
C LEU A 34 8.01 -10.12 -26.82
N ALA A 35 8.28 -9.74 -25.59
CA ALA A 35 9.33 -8.78 -25.25
C ALA A 35 10.51 -9.50 -24.58
N GLN A 36 11.72 -9.29 -25.12
CA GLN A 36 12.94 -9.93 -24.64
C GLN A 36 14.01 -8.89 -24.29
N PRO A 37 14.63 -8.98 -23.09
CA PRO A 37 15.78 -8.16 -22.74
C PRO A 37 16.98 -8.44 -23.65
N LEU A 38 17.70 -7.37 -24.06
CA LEU A 38 18.98 -7.46 -24.77
C LEU A 38 20.19 -7.43 -23.81
N PHE A 39 19.96 -7.44 -22.52
CA PHE A 39 20.96 -7.40 -21.45
C PHE A 39 20.81 -8.61 -20.52
N GLY A 40 21.83 -8.84 -19.70
CA GLY A 40 21.86 -9.98 -18.77
C GLY A 40 22.01 -11.34 -19.46
N PRO A 41 21.76 -12.45 -18.73
CA PRO A 41 21.82 -13.81 -19.30
C PRO A 41 20.84 -13.96 -20.45
N GLN A 42 21.25 -14.63 -21.52
CA GLN A 42 20.41 -14.87 -22.71
C GLN A 42 19.67 -16.23 -22.64
N GLN A 43 19.92 -17.03 -21.64
CA GLN A 43 19.29 -18.32 -21.37
C GLN A 43 18.86 -18.42 -19.91
N ASN A 44 17.94 -19.32 -19.63
CA ASN A 44 17.41 -19.60 -18.27
C ASN A 44 16.85 -18.36 -17.59
N ARG A 45 16.18 -17.48 -18.32
CA ARG A 45 15.56 -16.27 -17.77
C ARG A 45 14.19 -16.57 -17.17
N PRO A 46 13.79 -15.88 -16.11
CA PRO A 46 12.41 -15.93 -15.66
C PRO A 46 11.48 -15.31 -16.72
N ALA A 47 10.26 -15.82 -16.82
CA ALA A 47 9.28 -15.32 -17.78
C ALA A 47 7.95 -14.96 -17.11
N ILE A 48 7.21 -14.03 -17.74
CA ILE A 48 5.87 -13.63 -17.31
C ILE A 48 4.91 -13.70 -18.49
N LEU A 49 3.75 -14.34 -18.29
CA LEU A 49 2.63 -14.30 -19.22
C LEU A 49 1.61 -13.27 -18.73
N ILE A 50 1.32 -12.27 -19.56
CA ILE A 50 0.32 -11.23 -19.28
C ILE A 50 -0.97 -11.56 -20.02
N ILE A 51 -2.11 -11.47 -19.33
CA ILE A 51 -3.44 -11.86 -19.80
C ILE A 51 -4.39 -10.65 -19.62
N HIS A 52 -4.97 -10.16 -20.73
CA HIS A 52 -5.83 -8.99 -20.69
C HIS A 52 -7.19 -9.25 -20.02
N GLY A 53 -7.80 -8.18 -19.47
CA GLY A 53 -9.16 -8.17 -18.96
C GLY A 53 -10.21 -7.96 -20.07
N GLY A 54 -11.43 -7.55 -19.67
CA GLY A 54 -12.52 -7.23 -20.60
C GLY A 54 -13.72 -8.18 -20.51
N GLY A 55 -13.98 -8.77 -19.31
CA GLY A 55 -15.17 -9.60 -19.07
C GLY A 55 -15.27 -10.82 -19.98
N TRP A 56 -14.13 -11.38 -20.41
CA TRP A 56 -14.00 -12.50 -21.38
C TRP A 56 -14.63 -12.23 -22.75
N SER A 57 -15.19 -11.04 -22.96
CA SER A 57 -15.95 -10.65 -24.15
C SER A 57 -15.36 -9.46 -24.90
N ALA A 58 -14.33 -8.84 -24.36
CA ALA A 58 -13.64 -7.68 -24.93
C ALA A 58 -12.18 -7.63 -24.46
N GLY A 59 -11.44 -6.59 -24.87
CA GLY A 59 -10.05 -6.37 -24.53
C GLY A 59 -9.07 -7.04 -25.51
N SER A 60 -7.82 -6.69 -25.38
CA SER A 60 -6.76 -7.15 -26.27
C SER A 60 -5.39 -6.98 -25.61
N LYS A 61 -4.43 -7.83 -26.01
CA LYS A 61 -3.00 -7.63 -25.74
C LYS A 61 -2.49 -6.25 -26.23
N ASN A 62 -3.20 -5.62 -27.16
CA ASN A 62 -2.84 -4.31 -27.72
C ASN A 62 -3.26 -3.15 -26.83
N ASP A 63 -4.08 -3.37 -25.80
CA ASP A 63 -4.45 -2.32 -24.87
C ASP A 63 -3.20 -1.77 -24.19
N MET A 64 -3.09 -0.43 -24.14
CA MET A 64 -1.88 0.28 -23.75
C MET A 64 -1.33 -0.20 -22.39
N VAL A 65 -2.22 -0.48 -21.44
CA VAL A 65 -1.86 -0.91 -20.08
C VAL A 65 -1.07 -2.22 -20.06
N TYR A 66 -1.47 -3.21 -20.87
CA TYR A 66 -0.78 -4.50 -20.95
C TYR A 66 0.54 -4.40 -21.74
N ARG A 67 0.55 -3.58 -22.80
CA ARG A 67 1.79 -3.30 -23.55
C ARG A 67 2.83 -2.59 -22.69
N THR A 68 2.42 -1.60 -21.91
CA THR A 68 3.30 -0.90 -20.96
C THR A 68 3.85 -1.87 -19.92
N LEU A 69 2.99 -2.70 -19.33
CA LEU A 69 3.38 -3.71 -18.36
C LEU A 69 4.40 -4.70 -18.93
N MET A 70 4.18 -5.16 -20.17
CA MET A 70 5.11 -6.05 -20.89
C MET A 70 6.49 -5.42 -21.02
N ILE A 71 6.55 -4.16 -21.45
CA ILE A 71 7.81 -3.43 -21.62
C ILE A 71 8.51 -3.25 -20.27
N ASP A 72 7.78 -2.84 -19.23
CA ASP A 72 8.34 -2.61 -17.90
C ASP A 72 8.99 -3.85 -17.30
N TYR A 73 8.34 -5.00 -17.39
CA TYR A 73 8.92 -6.24 -16.89
C TYR A 73 10.07 -6.76 -17.77
N ALA A 74 10.01 -6.53 -19.07
CA ALA A 74 11.16 -6.84 -19.94
C ALA A 74 12.38 -5.97 -19.57
N MET A 75 12.17 -4.69 -19.25
CA MET A 75 13.22 -3.79 -18.75
C MET A 75 13.79 -4.21 -17.39
N LYS A 76 13.05 -5.00 -16.60
CA LYS A 76 13.51 -5.62 -15.35
C LYS A 76 14.19 -6.97 -15.55
N GLY A 77 14.39 -7.42 -16.80
CA GLY A 77 15.13 -8.64 -17.13
C GLY A 77 14.28 -9.91 -17.25
N TYR A 78 12.96 -9.79 -17.26
CA TYR A 78 12.06 -10.90 -17.57
C TYR A 78 11.86 -11.04 -19.09
N VAL A 79 11.64 -12.27 -19.57
CA VAL A 79 11.04 -12.49 -20.89
C VAL A 79 9.53 -12.42 -20.71
N VAL A 80 8.86 -11.56 -21.47
CA VAL A 80 7.43 -11.31 -21.26
C VAL A 80 6.63 -11.65 -22.51
N CYS A 81 5.63 -12.50 -22.35
CA CYS A 81 4.59 -12.78 -23.32
C CYS A 81 3.31 -12.06 -22.93
N ASN A 82 2.72 -11.29 -23.84
CA ASN A 82 1.44 -10.61 -23.66
C ASN A 82 0.44 -11.16 -24.69
N MET A 83 -0.60 -11.86 -24.22
CA MET A 83 -1.41 -12.73 -25.08
C MET A 83 -2.83 -12.23 -25.28
N ASN A 84 -3.40 -12.57 -26.46
CA ASN A 84 -4.83 -12.69 -26.68
C ASN A 84 -5.30 -14.13 -26.40
N TYR A 85 -6.57 -14.25 -26.09
CA TYR A 85 -7.30 -15.52 -26.00
C TYR A 85 -8.64 -15.37 -26.73
N ARG A 86 -9.27 -16.48 -27.13
CA ARG A 86 -10.59 -16.44 -27.78
C ARG A 86 -11.64 -15.91 -26.81
N LEU A 87 -12.34 -14.88 -27.26
CA LEU A 87 -13.44 -14.28 -26.52
C LEU A 87 -14.68 -15.18 -26.57
N VAL A 88 -15.61 -15.00 -25.64
CA VAL A 88 -16.80 -15.86 -25.52
C VAL A 88 -17.73 -15.80 -26.74
N GLN A 89 -17.63 -14.74 -27.57
CA GLN A 89 -18.34 -14.65 -28.86
C GLN A 89 -17.68 -15.51 -29.95
N GLU A 90 -16.38 -15.82 -29.82
CA GLU A 90 -15.64 -16.67 -30.76
C GLU A 90 -15.75 -18.15 -30.36
N ALA A 91 -15.68 -18.41 -29.05
CA ALA A 91 -15.82 -19.74 -28.50
C ALA A 91 -16.29 -19.67 -27.03
N PRO A 92 -17.26 -20.49 -26.62
CA PRO A 92 -17.85 -20.41 -25.28
C PRO A 92 -16.86 -20.83 -24.19
N MET A 93 -17.14 -20.43 -22.94
CA MET A 93 -16.42 -21.00 -21.77
C MET A 93 -16.50 -22.54 -21.82
N PRO A 94 -15.43 -23.27 -21.45
CA PRO A 94 -14.19 -22.78 -20.82
C PRO A 94 -13.02 -22.52 -21.78
N THR A 95 -13.28 -22.28 -23.07
CA THR A 95 -12.24 -22.18 -24.12
C THR A 95 -11.11 -21.18 -23.80
N CYS A 96 -11.44 -20.03 -23.19
CA CYS A 96 -10.41 -19.07 -22.79
C CYS A 96 -9.46 -19.64 -21.73
N ILE A 97 -9.93 -20.55 -20.86
CA ILE A 97 -9.07 -21.26 -19.89
C ILE A 97 -8.16 -22.26 -20.61
N GLU A 98 -8.66 -22.93 -21.65
CA GLU A 98 -7.85 -23.83 -22.47
C GLU A 98 -6.77 -23.06 -23.23
N ASP A 99 -7.10 -21.87 -23.75
CA ASP A 99 -6.15 -21.04 -24.50
C ASP A 99 -4.97 -20.55 -23.64
N ILE A 100 -5.22 -20.10 -22.41
CA ILE A 100 -4.12 -19.68 -21.52
C ILE A 100 -3.22 -20.88 -21.13
N ARG A 101 -3.81 -22.05 -20.94
CA ARG A 101 -3.06 -23.29 -20.69
C ARG A 101 -2.21 -23.66 -21.89
N CYS A 102 -2.76 -23.56 -23.10
CA CYS A 102 -2.04 -23.77 -24.36
C CYS A 102 -0.88 -22.77 -24.51
N ALA A 103 -1.06 -21.49 -24.16
CA ALA A 103 0.00 -20.49 -24.21
C ALA A 103 1.16 -20.81 -23.27
N VAL A 104 0.89 -21.23 -22.02
CA VAL A 104 1.95 -21.68 -21.08
C VAL A 104 2.69 -22.90 -21.63
N ARG A 105 1.98 -23.88 -22.18
CA ARG A 105 2.58 -25.07 -22.82
C ARG A 105 3.45 -24.68 -24.00
N TRP A 106 3.00 -23.73 -24.83
CA TRP A 106 3.80 -23.19 -25.95
C TRP A 106 5.09 -22.52 -25.44
N MET A 107 5.02 -21.72 -24.36
CA MET A 107 6.21 -21.12 -23.75
C MET A 107 7.20 -22.20 -23.31
N LYS A 108 6.74 -23.25 -22.65
CA LYS A 108 7.59 -24.37 -22.21
C LYS A 108 8.19 -25.17 -23.42
N ALA A 109 7.39 -25.46 -24.44
CA ALA A 109 7.85 -26.12 -25.65
C ALA A 109 8.92 -25.34 -26.40
N ASN A 110 8.86 -24.00 -26.32
CA ASN A 110 9.81 -23.10 -26.97
C ASN A 110 10.86 -22.51 -26.01
N ALA A 111 11.01 -23.05 -24.80
CA ALA A 111 11.83 -22.45 -23.75
C ALA A 111 13.26 -22.11 -24.17
N THR A 112 13.93 -23.03 -24.86
CA THR A 112 15.28 -22.83 -25.39
C THR A 112 15.34 -21.68 -26.40
N LYS A 113 14.38 -21.61 -27.33
CA LYS A 113 14.30 -20.54 -28.34
C LYS A 113 14.01 -19.18 -27.71
N LEU A 114 13.17 -19.15 -26.67
CA LEU A 114 12.81 -17.96 -25.92
C LEU A 114 13.90 -17.53 -24.92
N GLY A 115 14.86 -18.43 -24.64
CA GLY A 115 15.89 -18.20 -23.61
C GLY A 115 15.34 -18.19 -22.19
N ILE A 116 14.23 -18.88 -21.93
CA ILE A 116 13.56 -18.93 -20.62
C ILE A 116 13.83 -20.23 -19.88
N ASP A 117 13.64 -20.19 -18.57
CA ASP A 117 13.53 -21.37 -17.73
C ASP A 117 12.05 -21.80 -17.69
N PRO A 118 11.69 -23.00 -18.18
CA PRO A 118 10.31 -23.47 -18.20
C PRO A 118 9.68 -23.64 -16.80
N GLU A 119 10.51 -23.76 -15.75
CA GLU A 119 10.04 -23.86 -14.36
C GLU A 119 9.88 -22.50 -13.67
N ARG A 120 10.31 -21.41 -14.32
CA ARG A 120 10.21 -20.04 -13.79
C ARG A 120 9.32 -19.15 -14.65
N ILE A 121 8.11 -19.63 -14.92
CA ILE A 121 7.06 -18.88 -15.62
C ILE A 121 6.03 -18.41 -14.58
N GLY A 122 5.87 -17.11 -14.43
CA GLY A 122 4.80 -16.48 -13.66
C GLY A 122 3.71 -15.94 -14.58
N THR A 123 2.54 -15.62 -14.00
CA THR A 123 1.44 -15.04 -14.78
C THR A 123 0.91 -13.78 -14.09
N TYR A 124 0.35 -12.89 -14.89
CA TYR A 124 -0.42 -11.72 -14.44
C TYR A 124 -1.63 -11.53 -15.33
N GLY A 125 -2.74 -11.14 -14.72
CA GLY A 125 -3.89 -10.63 -15.43
C GLY A 125 -4.73 -9.71 -14.56
N HIS A 126 -5.59 -8.92 -15.19
CA HIS A 126 -6.51 -8.03 -14.50
C HIS A 126 -7.96 -8.38 -14.83
N SER A 127 -8.89 -8.28 -13.87
CA SER A 127 -10.31 -8.58 -14.07
C SER A 127 -10.53 -10.00 -14.62
N ALA A 128 -11.15 -10.18 -15.78
CA ALA A 128 -11.25 -11.46 -16.47
C ALA A 128 -9.87 -12.12 -16.70
N GLY A 129 -8.83 -11.34 -17.05
CA GLY A 129 -7.47 -11.84 -17.14
C GLY A 129 -6.89 -12.25 -15.78
N GLY A 130 -7.29 -11.56 -14.70
CA GLY A 130 -6.96 -11.93 -13.32
C GLY A 130 -7.56 -13.28 -12.95
N HIS A 131 -8.84 -13.51 -13.25
CA HIS A 131 -9.47 -14.83 -13.15
C HIS A 131 -8.65 -15.89 -13.89
N LEU A 132 -8.33 -15.65 -15.19
CA LEU A 132 -7.59 -16.58 -16.01
C LEU A 132 -6.18 -16.85 -15.46
N SER A 133 -5.49 -15.84 -14.97
CA SER A 133 -4.18 -16.00 -14.30
C SER A 133 -4.29 -16.88 -13.05
N LEU A 134 -5.29 -16.64 -12.19
CA LEU A 134 -5.51 -17.48 -11.01
C LEU A 134 -5.88 -18.92 -11.39
N MET A 135 -6.66 -19.12 -12.45
CA MET A 135 -6.98 -20.47 -12.97
C MET A 135 -5.74 -21.25 -13.36
N LEU A 136 -4.70 -20.62 -13.94
CA LEU A 136 -3.41 -21.27 -14.17
C LEU A 136 -2.74 -21.71 -12.87
N GLY A 137 -2.84 -20.89 -11.82
CA GLY A 137 -2.28 -21.20 -10.50
C GLY A 137 -2.99 -22.35 -9.79
N VAL A 138 -4.32 -22.41 -9.85
CA VAL A 138 -5.11 -23.36 -9.04
C VAL A 138 -5.46 -24.65 -9.77
N SER A 139 -5.54 -24.66 -11.10
CA SER A 139 -6.12 -25.75 -11.89
C SER A 139 -5.12 -26.53 -12.74
N ALA A 140 -3.80 -26.41 -12.51
CA ALA A 140 -2.79 -27.04 -13.37
C ALA A 140 -3.03 -28.55 -13.55
N ASP A 141 -3.40 -29.25 -12.48
CA ASP A 141 -3.62 -30.70 -12.47
C ASP A 141 -5.08 -31.10 -12.81
N SER A 142 -5.95 -30.10 -13.08
CA SER A 142 -7.37 -30.38 -13.36
C SER A 142 -7.55 -31.06 -14.71
N LYS A 143 -8.37 -32.11 -14.73
CA LYS A 143 -8.80 -32.83 -15.93
C LYS A 143 -10.01 -32.19 -16.62
N ALA A 144 -10.59 -31.15 -16.02
CA ALA A 144 -11.75 -30.45 -16.59
C ALA A 144 -11.41 -29.70 -17.89
N PHE A 145 -10.12 -29.39 -18.11
CA PHE A 145 -9.64 -28.65 -19.27
C PHE A 145 -8.73 -29.57 -20.10
N ASN A 146 -9.34 -30.42 -20.90
CA ASN A 146 -8.63 -31.41 -21.72
C ASN A 146 -8.87 -31.13 -23.21
N ASP A 147 -8.30 -30.03 -23.72
CA ASP A 147 -8.27 -29.81 -25.16
C ASP A 147 -7.37 -30.85 -25.84
N THR A 148 -8.01 -31.86 -26.42
CA THR A 148 -7.30 -32.95 -27.12
C THR A 148 -6.55 -32.49 -28.36
N ASN A 149 -6.92 -31.33 -28.92
CA ASN A 149 -6.31 -30.72 -30.11
C ASN A 149 -5.21 -29.72 -29.75
N ASP A 150 -4.91 -29.49 -28.46
CA ASP A 150 -3.80 -28.64 -28.06
C ASP A 150 -2.48 -29.19 -28.61
N PRO A 151 -1.79 -28.44 -29.52
CA PRO A 151 -0.56 -28.92 -30.16
C PRO A 151 0.59 -29.12 -29.17
N TRP A 152 0.50 -28.53 -27.99
CA TRP A 152 1.53 -28.55 -26.95
C TRP A 152 1.14 -29.40 -25.73
N LYS A 153 0.12 -30.25 -25.84
CA LYS A 153 -0.44 -31.07 -24.74
C LYS A 153 0.56 -31.96 -24.01
N ALA A 154 1.73 -32.23 -24.63
CA ALA A 154 2.82 -32.98 -24.00
C ALA A 154 3.50 -32.21 -22.85
N PHE A 155 3.32 -30.90 -22.77
CA PHE A 155 3.89 -30.05 -21.74
C PHE A 155 2.86 -29.76 -20.63
N SER A 156 3.34 -29.54 -19.41
CA SER A 156 2.47 -29.14 -18.27
C SER A 156 2.06 -27.66 -18.40
N PRO A 157 0.81 -27.29 -18.12
CA PRO A 157 0.36 -25.90 -18.04
C PRO A 157 0.68 -25.24 -16.69
N SER A 158 1.39 -25.93 -15.78
CA SER A 158 1.74 -25.40 -14.46
C SER A 158 2.62 -24.15 -14.55
N VAL A 159 2.47 -23.26 -13.60
CA VAL A 159 3.25 -22.03 -13.49
C VAL A 159 3.91 -21.95 -12.10
N ALA A 160 5.01 -21.21 -12.00
CA ALA A 160 5.75 -21.05 -10.74
C ALA A 160 4.99 -20.14 -9.75
N CYS A 161 4.25 -19.18 -10.25
CA CYS A 161 3.41 -18.28 -9.44
C CYS A 161 2.35 -17.59 -10.32
N ALA A 162 1.25 -17.15 -9.71
CA ALA A 162 0.15 -16.47 -10.42
C ALA A 162 -0.29 -15.21 -9.69
N ALA A 163 -0.44 -14.10 -10.43
CA ALA A 163 -0.91 -12.83 -9.87
C ALA A 163 -2.19 -12.35 -10.57
N GLY A 164 -3.17 -11.91 -9.80
CA GLY A 164 -4.44 -11.38 -10.30
C GLY A 164 -4.76 -10.00 -9.72
N GLY A 165 -5.03 -9.02 -10.60
CA GLY A 165 -5.58 -7.74 -10.23
C GLY A 165 -7.11 -7.76 -10.36
N ALA A 166 -7.82 -7.42 -9.29
CA ALA A 166 -9.29 -7.45 -9.22
C ALA A 166 -9.89 -8.74 -9.82
N PRO A 167 -9.42 -9.94 -9.43
CA PRO A 167 -9.78 -11.18 -10.10
C PRO A 167 -11.14 -11.69 -9.63
N PRO A 168 -12.11 -11.95 -10.51
CA PRO A 168 -13.28 -12.75 -10.14
C PRO A 168 -12.86 -14.14 -9.67
N THR A 169 -13.16 -14.50 -8.43
CA THR A 169 -12.87 -15.82 -7.85
C THR A 169 -14.06 -16.77 -7.95
N GLU A 170 -15.23 -16.19 -8.16
CA GLU A 170 -16.51 -16.85 -8.40
C GLU A 170 -17.48 -15.90 -9.11
N ILE A 171 -18.59 -16.41 -9.62
CA ILE A 171 -19.71 -15.57 -10.04
C ILE A 171 -20.76 -15.56 -8.93
N GLY A 172 -20.95 -14.39 -8.31
CA GLY A 172 -21.92 -14.19 -7.23
C GLY A 172 -23.39 -14.24 -7.64
N ASN A 173 -23.70 -14.32 -8.96
CA ASN A 173 -25.06 -14.43 -9.46
C ASN A 173 -25.33 -15.85 -9.96
N PRO A 174 -26.12 -16.67 -9.23
CA PRO A 174 -26.39 -18.06 -9.59
C PRO A 174 -27.23 -18.22 -10.87
N ASN A 175 -27.85 -17.14 -11.37
CA ASN A 175 -28.63 -17.19 -12.62
C ASN A 175 -27.77 -17.10 -13.89
N ILE A 176 -26.48 -16.83 -13.75
CA ILE A 176 -25.54 -16.87 -14.87
C ILE A 176 -25.15 -18.33 -15.12
N PRO A 177 -25.32 -18.89 -16.32
CA PRO A 177 -25.03 -20.30 -16.60
C PRO A 177 -23.62 -20.74 -16.16
N TRP A 178 -22.62 -19.88 -16.26
CA TRP A 178 -21.23 -20.17 -15.85
C TRP A 178 -21.08 -20.38 -14.34
N ALA A 179 -21.95 -19.83 -13.51
CA ALA A 179 -21.95 -20.06 -12.07
C ALA A 179 -22.26 -21.52 -11.68
N GLN A 180 -22.84 -22.31 -12.61
CA GLN A 180 -23.14 -23.72 -12.43
C GLN A 180 -21.89 -24.64 -12.59
N HIS A 181 -20.75 -24.05 -12.96
CA HIS A 181 -19.51 -24.75 -13.27
C HIS A 181 -18.39 -24.33 -12.30
N PRO A 182 -18.37 -24.83 -11.06
CA PRO A 182 -17.35 -24.44 -10.09
C PRO A 182 -15.93 -24.75 -10.56
N GLU A 183 -15.74 -25.75 -11.42
CA GLU A 183 -14.47 -26.09 -12.04
C GLU A 183 -13.90 -25.03 -12.96
N TRP A 184 -14.70 -24.02 -13.35
CA TRP A 184 -14.23 -22.91 -14.17
C TRP A 184 -13.78 -21.70 -13.34
N TRP A 185 -13.87 -21.77 -12.00
CA TRP A 185 -13.59 -20.67 -11.08
C TRP A 185 -12.58 -21.06 -10.01
N PRO A 186 -11.75 -20.12 -9.55
CA PRO A 186 -10.79 -20.38 -8.47
C PRO A 186 -11.41 -20.96 -7.20
N ILE A 187 -12.67 -20.65 -6.89
CA ILE A 187 -13.40 -21.19 -5.73
C ILE A 187 -13.51 -22.71 -5.74
N GLY A 188 -13.53 -23.34 -6.91
CA GLY A 188 -13.62 -24.78 -7.08
C GLY A 188 -12.34 -25.55 -6.69
N TYR A 189 -11.25 -24.85 -6.37
CA TYR A 189 -9.93 -25.44 -6.14
C TYR A 189 -9.37 -25.21 -4.74
N ILE A 190 -10.23 -24.84 -3.79
CA ILE A 190 -9.80 -24.67 -2.40
C ILE A 190 -9.24 -26.00 -1.87
N GLY A 191 -8.04 -25.92 -1.24
CA GLY A 191 -7.32 -27.09 -0.73
C GLY A 191 -6.52 -27.89 -1.76
N GLN A 192 -6.54 -27.49 -3.03
CA GLN A 192 -5.79 -28.17 -4.11
C GLN A 192 -4.59 -27.36 -4.61
N CYS A 193 -4.58 -26.03 -4.37
CA CYS A 193 -3.56 -25.11 -4.87
C CYS A 193 -2.23 -25.24 -4.12
N LYS A 194 -1.16 -25.44 -4.88
CA LYS A 194 0.23 -25.45 -4.38
C LYS A 194 1.04 -24.27 -4.91
N THR A 195 0.55 -23.61 -5.95
CA THR A 195 1.20 -22.46 -6.59
C THR A 195 1.06 -21.22 -5.71
N PRO A 196 2.12 -20.47 -5.43
CA PRO A 196 2.03 -19.16 -4.80
C PRO A 196 1.16 -18.20 -5.60
N ILE A 197 0.28 -17.48 -4.92
CA ILE A 197 -0.68 -16.56 -5.53
C ILE A 197 -0.52 -15.17 -4.92
N LEU A 198 -0.60 -14.14 -5.78
CA LEU A 198 -0.78 -12.74 -5.37
C LEU A 198 -2.14 -12.26 -5.85
N VAL A 199 -2.92 -11.67 -4.96
CA VAL A 199 -4.18 -10.99 -5.28
C VAL A 199 -4.07 -9.52 -4.94
N LEU A 200 -4.38 -8.66 -5.91
CA LEU A 200 -4.47 -7.22 -5.77
C LEU A 200 -5.94 -6.82 -5.89
N GLN A 201 -6.49 -6.09 -4.92
CA GLN A 201 -7.92 -5.74 -4.89
C GLN A 201 -8.14 -4.28 -4.50
N GLY A 202 -8.98 -3.58 -5.24
CA GLY A 202 -9.50 -2.27 -4.83
C GLY A 202 -10.62 -2.43 -3.80
N GLY A 203 -10.55 -1.69 -2.70
CA GLY A 203 -11.51 -1.79 -1.59
C GLY A 203 -12.93 -1.31 -1.97
N GLU A 204 -13.03 -0.40 -2.93
CA GLU A 204 -14.29 0.17 -3.44
C GLU A 204 -14.63 -0.35 -4.85
N ASP A 205 -14.12 -1.50 -5.26
CA ASP A 205 -14.37 -2.07 -6.58
C ASP A 205 -15.88 -2.36 -6.80
N PRO A 206 -16.55 -1.65 -7.74
CA PRO A 206 -17.96 -1.85 -8.01
C PRO A 206 -18.25 -3.05 -8.92
N VAL A 207 -17.23 -3.56 -9.62
CA VAL A 207 -17.34 -4.62 -10.64
C VAL A 207 -17.07 -5.99 -10.04
N VAL A 208 -15.91 -6.16 -9.41
CA VAL A 208 -15.53 -7.38 -8.69
C VAL A 208 -15.59 -7.08 -7.20
N LYS A 209 -16.64 -7.57 -6.55
CA LYS A 209 -16.92 -7.26 -5.14
C LYS A 209 -15.78 -7.74 -4.22
N PRO A 210 -15.12 -6.83 -3.48
CA PRO A 210 -13.97 -7.18 -2.63
C PRO A 210 -14.26 -8.29 -1.63
N ASN A 211 -15.47 -8.31 -1.06
CA ASN A 211 -15.86 -9.31 -0.07
C ASN A 211 -15.84 -10.76 -0.62
N LEU A 212 -16.12 -10.98 -1.91
CA LEU A 212 -16.04 -12.32 -2.53
C LEU A 212 -14.57 -12.74 -2.67
N THR A 213 -13.72 -11.81 -3.12
CA THR A 213 -12.28 -12.06 -3.23
C THR A 213 -11.64 -12.32 -1.86
N GLU A 214 -12.00 -11.54 -0.83
CA GLU A 214 -11.53 -11.70 0.55
C GLU A 214 -11.95 -13.05 1.17
N ASP A 215 -13.20 -13.44 0.95
CA ASP A 215 -13.70 -14.74 1.41
C ASP A 215 -12.94 -15.89 0.77
N TRP A 216 -12.70 -15.82 -0.54
CA TRP A 216 -11.89 -16.80 -1.26
C TRP A 216 -10.46 -16.85 -0.73
N VAL A 217 -9.77 -15.70 -0.59
CA VAL A 217 -8.41 -15.62 -0.04
C VAL A 217 -8.34 -16.26 1.35
N THR A 218 -9.30 -15.91 2.22
CA THR A 218 -9.41 -16.48 3.57
C THR A 218 -9.55 -18.01 3.55
N LYS A 219 -10.39 -18.53 2.66
CA LYS A 219 -10.59 -19.99 2.52
C LYS A 219 -9.33 -20.68 1.99
N MET A 220 -8.65 -20.06 1.03
CA MET A 220 -7.39 -20.59 0.46
C MET A 220 -6.28 -20.65 1.52
N GLN A 221 -6.09 -19.57 2.28
CA GLN A 221 -5.09 -19.50 3.36
C GLN A 221 -5.39 -20.52 4.48
N LYS A 222 -6.66 -20.66 4.89
CA LYS A 222 -7.09 -21.70 5.85
C LYS A 222 -6.84 -23.11 5.35
N ALA A 223 -6.88 -23.34 4.04
CA ALA A 223 -6.56 -24.60 3.41
C ALA A 223 -5.04 -24.81 3.20
N GLY A 224 -4.19 -23.89 3.67
CA GLY A 224 -2.73 -23.99 3.60
C GLY A 224 -2.10 -23.51 2.30
N ALA A 225 -2.87 -22.85 1.42
CA ALA A 225 -2.31 -22.25 0.21
C ALA A 225 -1.52 -20.97 0.52
N SER A 226 -0.42 -20.76 -0.21
CA SER A 226 0.36 -19.52 -0.15
C SER A 226 -0.34 -18.44 -0.99
N VAL A 227 -1.07 -17.55 -0.34
CA VAL A 227 -1.78 -16.44 -0.98
C VAL A 227 -1.42 -15.14 -0.30
N ASP A 228 -0.72 -14.27 -1.03
CA ASP A 228 -0.50 -12.88 -0.66
C ASP A 228 -1.71 -12.05 -1.13
N TYR A 229 -2.28 -11.25 -0.23
CA TYR A 229 -3.42 -10.39 -0.52
C TYR A 229 -3.09 -8.93 -0.23
N VAL A 230 -3.17 -8.09 -1.25
CA VAL A 230 -2.94 -6.65 -1.15
C VAL A 230 -4.22 -5.92 -1.54
N LYS A 231 -4.92 -5.41 -0.54
CA LYS A 231 -6.08 -4.55 -0.71
C LYS A 231 -5.63 -3.10 -0.65
N VAL A 232 -6.02 -2.33 -1.64
CA VAL A 232 -5.71 -0.90 -1.72
C VAL A 232 -6.99 -0.09 -1.75
N HIS A 233 -6.92 1.15 -1.32
CA HIS A 233 -8.01 2.10 -1.51
C HIS A 233 -8.17 2.38 -3.00
N GLY A 234 -9.36 2.17 -3.55
CA GLY A 234 -9.66 2.42 -4.95
C GLY A 234 -10.62 1.41 -5.56
N ASP A 235 -10.83 1.56 -6.85
CA ASP A 235 -11.85 0.87 -7.63
C ASP A 235 -11.32 -0.34 -8.41
N HIS A 236 -12.00 -0.69 -9.51
CA HIS A 236 -11.64 -1.81 -10.39
C HIS A 236 -10.29 -1.62 -11.11
N GLY A 237 -9.75 -0.39 -11.14
CA GLY A 237 -8.46 -0.07 -11.77
C GLY A 237 -7.22 -0.46 -10.98
N VAL A 238 -7.31 -1.31 -9.97
CA VAL A 238 -6.30 -1.66 -8.96
C VAL A 238 -4.86 -1.90 -9.46
N ALA A 239 -4.67 -2.37 -10.67
CA ALA A 239 -3.35 -2.60 -11.26
C ALA A 239 -2.97 -1.55 -12.30
N PHE A 240 -3.79 -0.54 -12.43
CA PHE A 240 -3.66 0.52 -13.42
C PHE A 240 -3.94 1.86 -12.77
N ASP A 241 -3.60 2.94 -13.49
CA ASP A 241 -3.95 4.28 -13.07
C ASP A 241 -3.33 4.66 -11.71
N LYS A 242 -4.08 5.32 -10.87
CA LYS A 242 -3.62 5.85 -9.57
C LYS A 242 -3.18 4.78 -8.57
N GLN A 243 -3.65 3.55 -8.73
CA GLN A 243 -3.39 2.45 -7.80
C GLN A 243 -2.10 1.69 -8.13
N LEU A 244 -1.52 1.93 -9.31
CA LEU A 244 -0.31 1.26 -9.76
C LEU A 244 0.88 1.47 -8.81
N GLU A 245 0.97 2.64 -8.19
CA GLU A 245 2.04 3.00 -7.26
C GLU A 245 2.05 2.11 -6.01
N PHE A 246 0.88 1.61 -5.61
CA PHE A 246 0.75 0.68 -4.49
C PHE A 246 0.95 -0.78 -4.90
N THR A 247 0.41 -1.15 -6.04
CA THR A 247 0.33 -2.55 -6.45
C THR A 247 1.58 -3.02 -7.19
N ARG A 248 2.30 -2.12 -7.88
CA ARG A 248 3.51 -2.48 -8.61
C ARG A 248 4.64 -2.96 -7.70
N PRO A 249 4.96 -2.33 -6.55
CA PRO A 249 5.96 -2.86 -5.62
C PRO A 249 5.61 -4.26 -5.11
N ALA A 250 4.33 -4.54 -4.84
CA ALA A 250 3.88 -5.87 -4.43
C ALA A 250 4.12 -6.92 -5.53
N MET A 251 3.78 -6.59 -6.78
CA MET A 251 4.06 -7.46 -7.93
C MET A 251 5.57 -7.70 -8.10
N ASP A 252 6.38 -6.64 -7.99
CA ASP A 252 7.84 -6.73 -8.11
C ASP A 252 8.44 -7.64 -7.04
N ALA A 253 8.03 -7.47 -5.78
CA ALA A 253 8.46 -8.31 -4.67
C ALA A 253 8.03 -9.77 -4.86
N PHE A 254 6.79 -10.00 -5.31
CA PHE A 254 6.27 -11.33 -5.57
C PHE A 254 7.08 -12.07 -6.65
N TYR A 255 7.33 -11.42 -7.79
CA TYR A 255 8.11 -12.04 -8.86
C TYR A 255 9.60 -12.16 -8.53
N ALA A 256 10.18 -11.24 -7.77
CA ALA A 256 11.56 -11.38 -7.29
C ALA A 256 11.72 -12.65 -6.44
N ARG A 257 10.79 -12.86 -5.50
CA ARG A 257 10.78 -14.04 -4.63
C ARG A 257 10.59 -15.35 -5.41
N HIS A 258 9.56 -15.42 -6.25
CA HIS A 258 9.13 -16.69 -6.84
C HIS A 258 9.77 -17.02 -8.18
N LEU A 259 10.28 -16.03 -8.93
CA LEU A 259 10.88 -16.25 -10.24
C LEU A 259 12.39 -16.01 -10.27
N LYS A 260 12.92 -15.14 -9.39
CA LYS A 260 14.36 -14.87 -9.31
C LYS A 260 15.02 -15.49 -8.08
N HIS A 261 14.23 -16.04 -7.15
CA HIS A 261 14.69 -16.56 -5.85
C HIS A 261 15.51 -15.53 -5.08
N GLN A 262 15.08 -14.27 -5.14
CA GLN A 262 15.69 -13.14 -4.46
C GLN A 262 14.78 -12.69 -3.33
N ASP A 263 15.34 -12.44 -2.16
CA ASP A 263 14.58 -11.75 -1.12
C ASP A 263 14.28 -10.33 -1.60
N PRO A 264 13.02 -9.94 -1.67
CA PRO A 264 12.67 -8.59 -2.07
C PRO A 264 13.20 -7.60 -1.02
N ALA A 265 13.65 -6.44 -1.46
CA ALA A 265 14.09 -5.36 -0.58
C ALA A 265 12.97 -4.88 0.38
N VAL A 266 11.71 -5.09 -0.03
CA VAL A 266 10.49 -4.77 0.74
C VAL A 266 9.59 -6.01 0.74
N SER A 267 9.14 -6.47 1.90
CA SER A 267 8.19 -7.60 1.98
C SER A 267 6.78 -7.14 1.58
N ILE A 268 5.95 -8.07 1.09
CA ILE A 268 4.56 -7.76 0.71
C ILE A 268 3.77 -7.30 1.94
N GLU A 269 4.05 -7.83 3.13
CA GLU A 269 3.45 -7.36 4.38
C GLU A 269 3.77 -5.89 4.68
N GLN A 270 4.95 -5.41 4.28
CA GLN A 270 5.33 -4.01 4.41
C GLN A 270 4.59 -3.09 3.42
N LEU A 271 3.99 -3.67 2.37
CA LEU A 271 3.26 -2.95 1.34
C LEU A 271 1.74 -2.97 1.56
N LYS A 272 1.26 -3.53 2.68
CA LYS A 272 -0.16 -3.43 3.06
C LYS A 272 -0.50 -1.97 3.30
N VAL A 273 -1.25 -1.41 2.37
CA VAL A 273 -1.80 -0.06 2.48
C VAL A 273 -3.10 -0.15 3.24
N PRO A 274 -3.32 0.72 4.24
CA PRO A 274 -4.63 0.82 4.88
C PRO A 274 -5.73 1.04 3.84
N ASP A 275 -6.90 0.46 4.07
CA ASP A 275 -8.08 0.54 3.19
C ASP A 275 -8.46 1.97 2.79
N PHE A 276 -8.02 2.95 3.54
CA PHE A 276 -8.48 4.32 3.38
C PHE A 276 -7.50 5.28 2.69
N GLY A 277 -6.20 4.99 2.58
CA GLY A 277 -5.23 5.89 1.93
C GLY A 277 -5.34 7.38 2.31
N GLY A 278 -6.22 7.71 3.26
CA GLY A 278 -6.55 9.04 3.75
C GLY A 278 -7.52 9.83 2.85
N SER A 279 -8.15 10.88 3.41
CA SER A 279 -9.10 11.78 2.74
C SER A 279 -8.45 12.96 2.03
N GLY A 280 -7.14 13.11 2.16
CA GLY A 280 -6.37 14.23 1.61
C GLY A 280 -6.15 14.15 0.10
N PRO A 281 -5.53 15.23 -0.45
CA PRO A 281 -5.24 15.32 -1.87
C PRO A 281 -4.17 14.31 -2.34
N HIS A 282 -3.39 13.76 -1.41
CA HIS A 282 -2.36 12.77 -1.67
C HIS A 282 -2.75 11.46 -1.01
N LYS A 283 -2.75 10.36 -1.75
CA LYS A 283 -2.89 9.05 -1.09
C LYS A 283 -1.65 8.77 -0.27
N ALA A 284 -1.84 8.14 0.90
CA ALA A 284 -0.75 7.85 1.82
C ALA A 284 -0.52 6.34 1.96
N VAL A 285 0.72 5.99 2.26
CA VAL A 285 1.19 4.63 2.54
C VAL A 285 1.78 4.55 3.93
N ALA A 286 1.71 3.37 4.52
CA ALA A 286 2.44 2.99 5.71
C ALA A 286 3.60 2.07 5.30
N VAL A 287 4.82 2.45 5.64
CA VAL A 287 6.03 1.68 5.31
C VAL A 287 6.82 1.35 6.57
N ARG A 288 7.53 0.23 6.53
CA ARG A 288 8.46 -0.18 7.57
C ARG A 288 9.87 0.06 7.06
N GLU A 289 10.53 1.05 7.63
CA GLU A 289 11.88 1.40 7.25
C GLU A 289 12.91 0.46 7.89
N GLN A 290 13.84 -0.09 7.09
CA GLN A 290 14.90 -0.96 7.61
C GLN A 290 15.79 -0.23 8.60
N THR A 291 16.00 1.06 8.41
CA THR A 291 16.81 1.92 9.28
C THR A 291 16.08 2.37 10.55
N LEU A 292 14.76 2.02 10.67
CA LEU A 292 13.91 2.40 11.80
C LEU A 292 12.88 1.29 12.12
N SER A 293 13.35 0.08 12.37
CA SER A 293 12.55 -1.15 12.48
C SER A 293 11.45 -1.15 13.54
N ASP A 294 11.59 -0.33 14.60
CA ASP A 294 10.61 -0.26 15.70
C ASP A 294 9.51 0.80 15.46
N PHE A 295 9.36 1.26 14.22
CA PHE A 295 8.41 2.30 13.85
C PHE A 295 7.75 1.98 12.52
N VAL A 296 6.59 2.58 12.31
CA VAL A 296 5.92 2.67 11.01
C VAL A 296 5.98 4.11 10.53
N VAL A 297 6.37 4.32 9.27
CA VAL A 297 6.42 5.63 8.65
C VAL A 297 5.25 5.74 7.66
N TYR A 298 4.40 6.73 7.85
CA TYR A 298 3.31 7.07 6.93
C TYR A 298 3.72 8.29 6.12
N HIS A 299 3.54 8.24 4.81
CA HIS A 299 3.86 9.37 3.95
C HIS A 299 3.01 9.38 2.67
N PRO A 300 2.88 10.52 1.97
CA PRO A 300 2.25 10.56 0.65
C PRO A 300 2.96 9.66 -0.35
N VAL A 301 2.19 8.94 -1.16
CA VAL A 301 2.73 8.04 -2.20
C VAL A 301 3.62 8.77 -3.19
N ASN A 302 3.22 9.97 -3.62
CA ASN A 302 3.97 10.77 -4.58
C ASN A 302 5.29 11.36 -4.04
N MET A 303 5.62 11.12 -2.77
CA MET A 303 6.94 11.44 -2.24
C MET A 303 8.05 10.65 -2.96
N ASP A 304 7.75 9.43 -3.42
CA ASP A 304 8.69 8.55 -4.10
C ASP A 304 8.65 8.66 -5.63
N ALA A 305 7.75 9.43 -6.23
CA ALA A 305 7.58 9.58 -7.67
C ALA A 305 8.83 10.08 -8.43
N ALA A 306 9.84 10.59 -7.72
CA ALA A 306 11.14 10.94 -8.29
C ALA A 306 12.06 9.72 -8.53
N MET A 307 11.75 8.54 -8.03
CA MET A 307 12.61 7.34 -8.04
C MET A 307 12.18 6.24 -9.03
N VAL A 308 11.07 6.37 -9.74
CA VAL A 308 10.75 5.46 -10.84
C VAL A 308 11.43 5.95 -12.12
N VAL A 309 12.72 5.61 -12.16
CA VAL A 309 13.58 5.55 -13.35
C VAL A 309 13.05 6.19 -14.64
N GLY A 310 13.41 7.45 -14.88
CA GLY A 310 13.71 7.96 -16.21
C GLY A 310 12.56 8.10 -17.22
N ARG A 311 11.30 8.02 -16.80
CA ARG A 311 10.14 8.39 -17.63
C ARG A 311 9.14 9.21 -16.83
N PRO A 312 8.59 10.29 -17.42
CA PRO A 312 7.39 10.89 -16.86
C PRO A 312 6.31 9.79 -16.86
N MET A 313 5.80 9.41 -15.69
CA MET A 313 4.62 8.55 -15.62
C MET A 313 3.47 9.33 -16.26
N LEU A 314 2.91 8.81 -17.34
CA LEU A 314 1.77 9.41 -18.05
C LEU A 314 0.51 9.47 -17.16
N PHE A 315 0.55 8.92 -15.96
CA PHE A 315 -0.58 8.75 -15.04
C PHE A 315 -0.29 9.08 -13.57
N ALA A 316 0.84 9.76 -13.27
CA ALA A 316 1.03 10.32 -11.94
C ALA A 316 0.04 11.49 -11.75
N THR A 317 -1.12 11.21 -11.20
CA THR A 317 -2.10 12.23 -10.84
C THR A 317 -1.74 12.80 -9.48
N GLY A 318 -0.85 13.74 -9.46
CA GLY A 318 -0.40 14.55 -8.36
C GLY A 318 0.82 15.31 -8.82
N GLU A 319 0.77 16.64 -8.77
CA GLU A 319 1.96 17.46 -8.93
C GLU A 319 3.02 16.95 -7.95
N PRO A 320 4.30 16.82 -8.35
CA PRO A 320 5.38 16.52 -7.41
C PRO A 320 5.30 17.50 -6.24
N GLN A 321 5.47 17.02 -5.02
CA GLN A 321 5.52 17.88 -3.85
C GLN A 321 6.66 18.90 -4.04
N LYS A 322 6.30 20.18 -4.18
CA LYS A 322 7.26 21.28 -4.40
C LYS A 322 7.92 21.72 -3.08
N GLU A 323 7.30 21.40 -1.96
CA GLU A 323 7.74 21.80 -0.64
C GLU A 323 8.11 20.57 0.20
N LYS A 324 9.08 20.76 1.09
CA LYS A 324 9.44 19.73 2.08
C LYS A 324 8.27 19.48 3.02
N LEU A 325 8.02 18.22 3.34
CA LEU A 325 6.92 17.79 4.19
C LEU A 325 7.26 17.95 5.67
N PRO A 326 6.42 18.61 6.47
CA PRO A 326 6.59 18.61 7.91
C PRO A 326 6.36 17.20 8.50
N VAL A 327 6.92 16.97 9.69
CA VAL A 327 6.95 15.66 10.33
C VAL A 327 6.13 15.64 11.61
N LEU A 328 5.37 14.57 11.80
CA LEU A 328 4.69 14.23 13.04
C LEU A 328 5.31 12.96 13.64
N ILE A 329 5.81 13.02 14.87
CA ILE A 329 6.16 11.83 15.65
C ILE A 329 4.95 11.44 16.47
N PHE A 330 4.56 10.16 16.46
CA PHE A 330 3.37 9.69 17.16
C PHE A 330 3.67 8.58 18.16
N CYS A 331 3.13 8.74 19.39
CA CYS A 331 3.28 7.83 20.51
C CYS A 331 1.93 7.21 20.91
N ASN A 332 1.90 5.90 21.11
CA ASN A 332 0.66 5.13 21.29
C ASN A 332 0.11 5.17 22.71
N GLY A 333 -1.21 4.98 22.83
CA GLY A 333 -1.86 4.72 24.11
C GLY A 333 -1.31 3.46 24.79
N GLY A 334 -1.34 3.41 26.13
CA GLY A 334 -0.73 2.33 26.88
C GLY A 334 0.79 2.22 26.74
N CYS A 335 1.44 3.20 26.08
CA CYS A 335 2.85 3.10 25.64
C CYS A 335 3.15 1.81 24.86
N MET A 336 2.16 1.32 24.10
CA MET A 336 2.27 0.09 23.34
C MET A 336 3.20 0.24 22.15
N ASP A 337 3.75 -0.86 21.68
CA ASP A 337 4.60 -0.95 20.50
C ASP A 337 3.82 -1.26 19.21
N THR A 338 2.56 -0.85 19.17
CA THR A 338 1.70 -0.97 17.99
C THR A 338 0.89 0.30 17.76
N SER A 339 0.87 0.78 16.52
CA SER A 339 0.08 1.95 16.10
C SER A 339 -1.22 1.57 15.38
N ILE A 340 -1.60 0.27 15.38
CA ILE A 340 -2.75 -0.24 14.61
C ILE A 340 -4.07 0.48 14.91
N GLY A 341 -4.35 0.83 16.17
CA GLY A 341 -5.56 1.55 16.57
C GLY A 341 -5.61 3.02 16.12
N TYR A 342 -4.52 3.53 15.53
CA TYR A 342 -4.42 4.92 15.05
C TYR A 342 -4.19 5.00 13.54
N GLU A 343 -4.11 3.86 12.86
CA GLU A 343 -3.77 3.76 11.44
C GLU A 343 -4.64 4.68 10.58
N ASN A 344 -5.95 4.72 10.82
CA ASN A 344 -6.88 5.56 10.08
C ASN A 344 -6.54 7.06 10.22
N MET A 345 -6.23 7.51 11.44
CA MET A 345 -5.83 8.90 11.70
C MET A 345 -4.47 9.22 11.08
N LEU A 346 -3.47 8.35 11.28
CA LEU A 346 -2.09 8.61 10.85
C LEU A 346 -1.98 8.63 9.33
N THR A 347 -2.70 7.72 8.65
CA THR A 347 -2.84 7.71 7.20
C THR A 347 -3.54 8.96 6.69
N ASP A 348 -4.62 9.40 7.35
CA ASP A 348 -5.31 10.63 6.96
C ASP A 348 -4.39 11.85 7.07
N ILE A 349 -3.67 12.01 8.19
CA ILE A 349 -2.72 13.10 8.36
C ILE A 349 -1.65 13.08 7.26
N ALA A 350 -1.07 11.90 6.96
CA ALA A 350 -0.07 11.77 5.91
C ALA A 350 -0.63 12.16 4.53
N SER A 351 -1.89 11.82 4.25
CA SER A 351 -2.55 12.16 2.97
C SER A 351 -2.70 13.66 2.73
N TYR A 352 -2.58 14.47 3.77
CA TYR A 352 -2.54 15.93 3.67
C TYR A 352 -1.13 16.50 3.57
N GLY A 353 -0.13 15.68 3.26
CA GLY A 353 1.24 16.12 3.02
C GLY A 353 2.04 16.27 4.31
N TYR A 354 2.06 15.23 5.12
CA TYR A 354 2.92 15.05 6.28
C TYR A 354 3.67 13.73 6.18
N VAL A 355 4.83 13.67 6.79
CA VAL A 355 5.46 12.39 7.13
C VAL A 355 5.14 12.11 8.60
N VAL A 356 4.57 10.94 8.90
CA VAL A 356 4.25 10.53 10.26
C VAL A 356 5.13 9.37 10.66
N VAL A 357 5.87 9.52 11.76
CA VAL A 357 6.74 8.47 12.31
C VAL A 357 6.08 7.95 13.60
N ALA A 358 5.41 6.81 13.52
CA ALA A 358 4.66 6.23 14.62
C ALA A 358 5.45 5.09 15.28
N ILE A 359 5.48 5.07 16.62
CA ILE A 359 6.13 4.00 17.39
C ILE A 359 5.38 2.68 17.15
N GLY A 360 6.14 1.58 16.95
CA GLY A 360 5.65 0.22 16.93
C GLY A 360 5.27 -0.29 15.54
N GLU A 361 4.49 -1.36 15.51
CA GLU A 361 4.12 -2.12 14.32
C GLU A 361 2.63 -1.99 13.97
N LEU A 362 2.24 -2.44 12.76
CA LEU A 362 0.85 -2.60 12.35
C LEU A 362 0.43 -4.07 12.51
N GLN A 363 0.37 -4.55 13.74
CA GLN A 363 -0.09 -5.91 14.05
C GLN A 363 -1.21 -5.87 15.08
N MET A 364 -2.34 -6.50 14.78
CA MET A 364 -3.48 -6.59 15.71
C MET A 364 -3.18 -7.45 16.95
N PHE A 365 -2.29 -8.40 16.79
CA PHE A 365 -1.81 -9.27 17.88
C PHE A 365 -0.28 -9.33 17.79
N ALA A 366 0.37 -8.31 18.31
CA ALA A 366 1.77 -8.44 18.60
C ALA A 366 1.92 -9.65 19.55
N GLN A 367 2.75 -10.62 19.18
CA GLN A 367 3.13 -11.73 20.09
C GLN A 367 4.04 -11.14 21.15
N HIS A 368 3.48 -10.30 22.04
CA HIS A 368 4.27 -9.70 23.10
C HIS A 368 4.25 -10.63 24.32
N GLU A 369 5.43 -11.04 24.69
CA GLU A 369 5.65 -11.40 26.10
C GLU A 369 5.14 -10.21 26.95
N LYS A 370 4.30 -10.51 27.93
CA LYS A 370 3.71 -9.54 28.85
C LYS A 370 4.77 -8.53 29.31
N ASP A 371 4.44 -7.22 29.22
CA ASP A 371 5.10 -6.07 29.84
C ASP A 371 6.09 -5.25 28.98
N GLN A 372 6.03 -5.25 27.65
CA GLN A 372 6.86 -4.33 26.88
C GLN A 372 6.16 -3.00 26.59
N HIS A 373 6.23 -2.08 27.56
CA HIS A 373 5.98 -0.66 27.31
C HIS A 373 7.18 -0.04 26.60
N THR A 374 6.92 0.69 25.52
CA THR A 374 7.96 1.45 24.83
C THR A 374 8.47 2.59 25.72
N PRO A 375 9.80 2.80 25.83
CA PRO A 375 10.36 3.87 26.64
C PRO A 375 10.15 5.25 25.98
N SER A 376 10.17 6.31 26.78
CA SER A 376 10.05 7.71 26.29
C SER A 376 11.20 8.09 25.33
N SER A 377 12.35 7.43 25.41
CA SER A 377 13.51 7.62 24.52
C SER A 377 13.21 7.31 23.04
N MET A 378 12.12 6.60 22.74
CA MET A 378 11.68 6.36 21.36
C MET A 378 11.39 7.67 20.61
N VAL A 379 10.87 8.70 21.28
CA VAL A 379 10.68 10.03 20.68
C VAL A 379 12.00 10.59 20.17
N LYS A 380 13.05 10.52 21.01
CA LYS A 380 14.39 10.97 20.61
C LYS A 380 14.95 10.15 19.45
N LYS A 381 14.76 8.81 19.46
CA LYS A 381 15.17 7.92 18.37
C LYS A 381 14.53 8.33 17.05
N ALA A 382 13.21 8.64 17.05
CA ALA A 382 12.51 9.12 15.86
C ALA A 382 13.04 10.48 15.39
N LEU A 383 13.28 11.44 16.31
CA LEU A 383 13.86 12.74 16.00
C LEU A 383 15.25 12.62 15.37
N ASP A 384 16.11 11.77 15.93
CA ASP A 384 17.47 11.54 15.42
C ASP A 384 17.42 10.95 14.00
N TRP A 385 16.51 9.98 13.76
CA TRP A 385 16.30 9.39 12.44
C TRP A 385 15.78 10.42 11.42
N VAL A 386 14.79 11.24 11.77
CA VAL A 386 14.24 12.29 10.88
C VAL A 386 15.35 13.24 10.43
N CYS A 387 16.17 13.73 11.35
CA CYS A 387 17.28 14.64 11.01
C CYS A 387 18.31 13.92 10.12
N GLN A 388 18.67 12.68 10.44
CA GLN A 388 19.59 11.91 9.61
C GLN A 388 19.05 11.71 8.19
N GLN A 389 17.78 11.34 8.03
CA GLN A 389 17.17 11.13 6.72
C GLN A 389 17.06 12.42 5.89
N ALA A 390 16.85 13.56 6.55
CA ALA A 390 16.79 14.85 5.88
C ALA A 390 18.15 15.30 5.30
N ASP A 391 19.25 14.89 5.96
CA ASP A 391 20.62 15.31 5.63
C ASP A 391 21.36 14.29 4.74
N ASP A 392 20.95 13.03 4.71
CA ASP A 392 21.60 11.97 3.95
C ASP A 392 21.14 11.98 2.48
N ALA A 393 22.04 12.38 1.58
CA ALA A 393 21.77 12.43 0.15
C ALA A 393 21.41 11.06 -0.48
N SER A 394 21.70 9.94 0.19
CA SER A 394 21.30 8.60 -0.25
C SER A 394 19.92 8.18 0.24
N SER A 395 19.33 8.93 1.17
CA SER A 395 18.01 8.65 1.74
C SER A 395 16.88 8.95 0.73
N PRO A 396 15.84 8.09 0.68
CA PRO A 396 14.63 8.41 -0.08
C PRO A 396 13.90 9.66 0.44
N TYR A 397 14.20 10.10 1.66
CA TYR A 397 13.61 11.28 2.29
C TYR A 397 14.44 12.57 2.11
N TYR A 398 15.62 12.47 1.51
CA TYR A 398 16.49 13.63 1.28
C TYR A 398 15.80 14.72 0.46
N ASN A 399 15.84 15.96 0.93
CA ASN A 399 15.15 17.11 0.33
C ASN A 399 13.62 17.01 0.26
N LYS A 400 12.98 15.98 0.85
CA LYS A 400 11.54 15.78 0.84
C LYS A 400 10.89 16.06 2.20
N ILE A 401 11.62 15.87 3.30
CA ILE A 401 11.13 16.16 4.66
C ILE A 401 11.75 17.43 5.22
N ASP A 402 10.97 18.13 6.06
CA ASP A 402 11.39 19.37 6.72
C ASP A 402 11.74 19.08 8.18
N ALA A 403 13.03 18.85 8.46
CA ALA A 403 13.52 18.60 9.82
C ALA A 403 13.42 19.83 10.75
N GLU A 404 13.12 21.02 10.22
CA GLU A 404 12.85 22.22 11.01
C GLU A 404 11.37 22.35 11.43
N LYS A 405 10.47 21.48 10.91
CA LYS A 405 9.02 21.49 11.14
C LYS A 405 8.55 20.16 11.72
N ILE A 406 8.92 19.87 12.97
CA ILE A 406 8.58 18.62 13.64
C ILE A 406 7.60 18.87 14.78
N ALA A 407 6.50 18.13 14.80
CA ALA A 407 5.56 18.02 15.90
C ALA A 407 5.70 16.65 16.59
N ALA A 408 5.33 16.56 17.86
CA ALA A 408 5.11 15.30 18.55
C ALA A 408 3.67 15.22 19.07
N ALA A 409 3.00 14.11 18.81
CA ALA A 409 1.68 13.78 19.32
C ALA A 409 1.70 12.46 20.08
N GLY A 410 0.83 12.34 21.08
CA GLY A 410 0.69 11.06 21.79
C GLY A 410 -0.65 10.93 22.49
N HIS A 411 -1.23 9.73 22.37
CA HIS A 411 -2.46 9.36 23.03
C HIS A 411 -2.18 8.74 24.42
N SER A 412 -2.93 9.16 25.44
CA SER A 412 -2.88 8.58 26.80
C SER A 412 -1.43 8.50 27.32
N CYS A 413 -0.87 7.30 27.58
CA CYS A 413 0.53 7.10 27.96
C CYS A 413 1.51 7.73 26.95
N GLY A 414 1.23 7.66 25.65
CA GLY A 414 2.04 8.32 24.63
C GLY A 414 2.12 9.83 24.77
N GLY A 415 1.07 10.47 25.30
CA GLY A 415 1.10 11.90 25.66
C GLY A 415 2.12 12.22 26.76
N ALA A 416 2.31 11.31 27.70
CA ALA A 416 3.38 11.44 28.70
C ALA A 416 4.77 11.27 28.07
N GLN A 417 4.97 10.31 27.13
CA GLN A 417 6.23 10.19 26.38
C GLN A 417 6.59 11.48 25.61
N VAL A 418 5.59 12.13 25.00
CA VAL A 418 5.79 13.44 24.36
C VAL A 418 6.26 14.48 25.38
N LEU A 419 5.58 14.60 26.54
CA LEU A 419 5.92 15.57 27.58
C LEU A 419 7.30 15.28 28.22
N ALA A 420 7.73 14.03 28.31
CA ALA A 420 9.06 13.67 28.78
C ALA A 420 10.18 14.25 27.88
N ASN A 421 9.90 14.38 26.58
CA ASN A 421 10.82 14.89 25.57
C ASN A 421 10.59 16.38 25.24
N ALA A 422 9.76 17.09 25.99
CA ALA A 422 9.37 18.47 25.68
C ALA A 422 10.54 19.48 25.67
N ALA A 423 11.70 19.14 26.22
CA ALA A 423 12.90 19.97 26.20
C ALA A 423 13.68 19.90 24.87
N ASP A 424 13.38 18.95 23.97
CA ASP A 424 14.13 18.80 22.71
C ASP A 424 13.83 19.96 21.76
N PRO A 425 14.81 20.80 21.39
CA PRO A 425 14.59 22.05 20.64
C PRO A 425 14.08 21.83 19.19
N ARG A 426 14.15 20.62 18.69
CA ARG A 426 13.66 20.24 17.36
C ARG A 426 12.13 20.21 17.30
N LEU A 427 11.45 19.97 18.44
CA LEU A 427 10.00 19.98 18.53
C LEU A 427 9.45 21.41 18.46
N LYS A 428 8.60 21.70 17.50
CA LYS A 428 8.00 23.03 17.31
C LYS A 428 6.62 23.14 17.95
N THR A 429 5.90 22.03 18.10
CA THR A 429 4.58 21.98 18.73
C THR A 429 4.29 20.60 19.31
N TYR A 430 3.37 20.54 20.25
CA TYR A 430 3.01 19.33 21.00
C TYR A 430 1.51 19.08 20.95
N LEU A 431 1.11 17.82 20.81
CA LEU A 431 -0.30 17.40 20.82
C LEU A 431 -0.48 16.28 21.87
N ILE A 432 -1.23 16.57 22.90
CA ILE A 432 -1.49 15.67 24.02
C ILE A 432 -2.93 15.19 23.89
N LEU A 433 -3.09 13.97 23.38
CA LEU A 433 -4.37 13.42 22.96
C LEU A 433 -4.92 12.49 24.03
N ASN A 434 -6.09 12.79 24.56
CA ASN A 434 -6.75 12.07 25.67
C ASN A 434 -5.74 11.76 26.80
N ALA A 435 -4.93 12.76 27.17
CA ALA A 435 -3.83 12.66 28.11
C ALA A 435 -3.69 13.92 28.95
N GLY A 436 -2.95 13.82 30.04
CA GLY A 436 -2.59 14.93 30.92
C GLY A 436 -1.91 14.41 32.17
N MET A 437 -0.92 15.14 32.66
CA MET A 437 -0.12 14.71 33.83
C MET A 437 -0.81 14.99 35.14
N GLY A 438 -1.47 16.16 35.27
CA GLY A 438 -2.09 16.58 36.53
C GLY A 438 -1.11 16.48 37.70
N LYS A 439 -1.29 15.46 38.55
CA LYS A 439 -0.39 15.13 39.67
C LYS A 439 0.37 13.82 39.47
N MET A 440 0.18 13.16 38.32
CA MET A 440 0.77 11.86 38.04
C MET A 440 2.23 11.95 37.58
N THR A 441 2.93 10.83 37.64
CA THR A 441 4.20 10.58 36.97
C THR A 441 4.00 9.34 36.10
N MET A 442 4.34 9.42 34.81
CA MET A 442 4.17 8.33 33.85
C MET A 442 5.15 8.50 32.70
N ALA A 443 5.74 7.41 32.19
CA ALA A 443 6.64 7.40 31.04
C ALA A 443 7.69 8.54 31.11
N ASP A 444 8.37 8.68 32.23
CA ASP A 444 9.39 9.69 32.54
C ASP A 444 8.88 11.15 32.58
N ALA A 445 7.58 11.37 32.39
CA ALA A 445 6.97 12.69 32.51
C ALA A 445 6.31 12.91 33.86
N SER A 446 6.20 14.17 34.24
CA SER A 446 5.48 14.66 35.41
C SER A 446 5.00 16.09 35.15
N ARG A 447 4.30 16.68 36.10
CA ARG A 447 3.93 18.12 36.04
C ARG A 447 5.16 19.03 35.84
N LYS A 448 6.37 18.60 36.24
CA LYS A 448 7.60 19.38 36.03
C LYS A 448 7.95 19.48 34.54
N SER A 449 7.61 18.48 33.74
CA SER A 449 7.84 18.45 32.29
C SER A 449 7.15 19.62 31.56
N LEU A 450 6.03 20.14 32.08
CA LEU A 450 5.33 21.30 31.52
C LEU A 450 6.18 22.59 31.49
N LYS A 451 7.24 22.66 32.31
CA LYS A 451 8.20 23.79 32.30
C LYS A 451 9.16 23.78 31.13
N ASN A 452 9.30 22.63 30.48
CA ASN A 452 10.21 22.42 29.35
C ASN A 452 9.55 22.74 28.01
N LEU A 453 8.25 23.02 28.01
CA LEU A 453 7.51 23.42 26.82
C LEU A 453 8.04 24.76 26.30
N HIS A 454 8.40 24.81 25.02
CA HIS A 454 8.95 26.00 24.37
C HIS A 454 8.21 26.34 23.05
N GLY A 455 7.23 25.53 22.64
CA GLY A 455 6.34 25.75 21.51
C GLY A 455 4.86 25.60 21.91
N PRO A 456 3.93 26.00 21.04
CA PRO A 456 2.48 25.87 21.27
C PRO A 456 2.06 24.42 21.54
N ILE A 457 1.09 24.22 22.44
CA ILE A 457 0.60 22.89 22.81
C ILE A 457 -0.92 22.80 22.69
N LEU A 458 -1.38 21.71 22.07
CA LEU A 458 -2.78 21.30 22.01
C LEU A 458 -3.02 20.15 23.01
N TYR A 459 -3.93 20.32 23.93
CA TYR A 459 -4.60 19.24 24.64
C TYR A 459 -5.92 18.93 23.93
N LEU A 460 -6.13 17.66 23.58
CA LEU A 460 -7.39 17.16 23.04
C LEU A 460 -7.94 16.12 24.00
N VAL A 461 -9.17 16.29 24.48
CA VAL A 461 -9.83 15.38 25.43
C VAL A 461 -11.23 15.01 24.98
N GLY A 462 -11.80 13.97 25.57
CA GLY A 462 -13.06 13.35 25.16
C GLY A 462 -14.24 13.56 26.10
N GLY A 463 -14.35 14.73 26.71
CA GLY A 463 -15.41 15.04 27.68
C GLY A 463 -15.15 14.43 29.06
N THR A 464 -16.11 14.58 29.97
CA THR A 464 -15.98 14.14 31.38
C THR A 464 -15.89 12.63 31.55
N SER A 465 -16.24 11.85 30.54
CA SER A 465 -16.06 10.39 30.51
C SER A 465 -14.62 9.97 30.15
N ASP A 466 -13.79 10.90 29.65
CA ASP A 466 -12.37 10.66 29.42
C ASP A 466 -11.61 10.69 30.75
N VAL A 467 -10.94 9.60 31.10
CA VAL A 467 -10.13 9.47 32.33
C VAL A 467 -9.04 10.53 32.44
N ALA A 468 -8.58 11.06 31.30
CA ALA A 468 -7.55 12.10 31.25
C ALA A 468 -8.11 13.53 31.40
N TRP A 469 -9.42 13.72 31.30
CA TRP A 469 -10.05 15.04 31.23
C TRP A 469 -9.64 15.95 32.41
N ALA A 470 -9.73 15.46 33.65
CA ALA A 470 -9.38 16.22 34.83
C ALA A 470 -7.89 16.62 34.87
N ASN A 471 -7.00 15.72 34.44
CA ASN A 471 -5.56 15.97 34.39
C ASN A 471 -5.21 17.02 33.33
N ALA A 472 -5.80 16.94 32.13
CA ALA A 472 -5.61 17.93 31.08
C ALA A 472 -6.09 19.35 31.54
N GLN A 473 -7.21 19.43 32.25
CA GLN A 473 -7.67 20.69 32.84
C GLN A 473 -6.68 21.27 33.89
N MET A 474 -6.04 20.36 34.68
CA MET A 474 -5.01 20.79 35.66
C MET A 474 -3.75 21.28 34.94
N ASP A 475 -3.31 20.59 33.87
CA ASP A 475 -2.15 20.99 33.09
C ASP A 475 -2.40 22.30 32.35
N TYR A 476 -3.56 22.47 31.72
CA TYR A 476 -3.96 23.72 31.09
C TYR A 476 -3.87 24.90 32.09
N LYS A 477 -4.35 24.72 33.32
CA LYS A 477 -4.25 25.75 34.36
C LYS A 477 -2.81 26.02 34.79
N ALA A 478 -1.94 24.98 34.77
CA ALA A 478 -0.55 25.06 35.24
C ALA A 478 0.39 25.76 34.26
N ILE A 479 0.17 25.60 32.94
CA ILE A 479 0.96 26.24 31.88
C ILE A 479 0.74 27.77 31.97
N LYS A 480 1.81 28.58 32.05
CA LYS A 480 1.73 30.02 32.24
C LYS A 480 2.23 30.85 31.07
N ASN A 481 3.32 30.41 30.44
CA ASN A 481 4.09 31.22 29.49
C ASN A 481 4.07 30.67 28.06
N THR A 482 3.53 29.47 27.86
CA THR A 482 3.48 28.82 26.56
C THR A 482 2.06 28.91 25.99
N PRO A 483 1.88 29.21 24.71
CA PRO A 483 0.58 29.13 24.05
C PRO A 483 -0.05 27.74 24.22
N VAL A 484 -1.28 27.70 24.72
CA VAL A 484 -1.98 26.45 25.00
C VAL A 484 -3.44 26.50 24.59
N VAL A 485 -3.87 25.45 23.88
CA VAL A 485 -5.26 25.15 23.56
C VAL A 485 -5.71 23.91 24.33
N LEU A 486 -6.91 23.92 24.83
CA LEU A 486 -7.64 22.77 25.34
C LEU A 486 -8.90 22.60 24.49
N ALA A 487 -8.87 21.61 23.58
CA ALA A 487 -9.98 21.21 22.74
C ALA A 487 -10.67 19.98 23.35
N ASP A 488 -11.98 20.05 23.56
CA ASP A 488 -12.74 19.00 24.23
C ASP A 488 -13.86 18.49 23.29
N ASN A 489 -13.70 17.29 22.78
CA ASN A 489 -14.75 16.55 22.08
C ASN A 489 -15.64 15.86 23.11
N THR A 490 -16.67 16.55 23.55
CA THR A 490 -17.44 16.25 24.77
C THR A 490 -18.09 14.84 24.80
N LEU A 491 -18.11 14.12 23.66
CA LEU A 491 -18.76 12.82 23.53
C LEU A 491 -17.81 11.67 23.16
N SER A 492 -16.55 11.92 22.83
CA SER A 492 -15.66 10.88 22.27
C SER A 492 -15.03 9.95 23.32
N GLY A 493 -15.05 10.31 24.61
CA GLY A 493 -14.44 9.52 25.67
C GLY A 493 -12.93 9.37 25.53
N HIS A 494 -12.34 8.42 26.29
CA HIS A 494 -10.88 8.20 26.29
C HIS A 494 -10.35 7.59 24.98
N GLY A 495 -11.15 6.79 24.29
CA GLY A 495 -10.77 6.18 23.00
C GLY A 495 -10.72 7.18 21.84
N GLY A 496 -11.31 8.36 21.97
CA GLY A 496 -11.41 9.34 20.88
C GLY A 496 -12.19 8.79 19.68
N THR A 497 -11.86 9.29 18.49
CA THR A 497 -12.46 8.83 17.22
C THR A 497 -11.44 8.19 16.27
N TYR A 498 -10.26 7.84 16.77
CA TYR A 498 -9.08 7.47 15.96
C TYR A 498 -9.29 6.26 15.06
N GLU A 499 -10.14 5.30 15.48
CA GLU A 499 -10.48 4.08 14.71
C GLU A 499 -11.59 4.32 13.66
N GLN A 500 -12.26 5.47 13.69
CA GLN A 500 -13.27 5.81 12.68
C GLN A 500 -12.62 6.04 11.31
N PRO A 501 -13.38 5.97 10.20
CA PRO A 501 -12.86 6.29 8.88
C PRO A 501 -12.12 7.63 8.91
N ASN A 502 -10.88 7.63 8.39
CA ASN A 502 -9.98 8.79 8.39
C ASN A 502 -9.69 9.38 9.79
N GLY A 503 -9.88 8.59 10.86
CA GLY A 503 -9.66 8.99 12.23
C GLY A 503 -10.71 9.94 12.83
N GLY A 504 -11.81 10.14 12.10
CA GLY A 504 -12.95 10.95 12.55
C GLY A 504 -12.63 12.41 12.89
N ASP A 505 -13.42 13.00 13.78
CA ASP A 505 -13.28 14.42 14.16
C ASP A 505 -11.98 14.71 14.92
N ASN A 506 -11.45 13.75 15.68
CA ASN A 506 -10.17 13.94 16.37
C ASN A 506 -9.03 14.11 15.37
N ALA A 507 -8.98 13.32 14.30
CA ALA A 507 -7.98 13.48 13.25
C ALA A 507 -8.10 14.82 12.53
N ARG A 508 -9.33 15.29 12.26
CA ARG A 508 -9.58 16.61 11.66
C ARG A 508 -9.05 17.73 12.54
N MET A 509 -9.27 17.65 13.87
CA MET A 509 -8.78 18.64 14.83
C MET A 509 -7.24 18.61 14.94
N VAL A 510 -6.63 17.43 15.02
CA VAL A 510 -5.17 17.24 15.00
C VAL A 510 -4.56 17.85 13.73
N ARG A 511 -5.14 17.55 12.57
CA ARG A 511 -4.68 18.09 11.29
C ARG A 511 -4.81 19.61 11.21
N ALA A 512 -5.93 20.18 11.65
CA ALA A 512 -6.13 21.63 11.69
C ALA A 512 -5.05 22.32 12.55
N TRP A 513 -4.67 21.71 13.69
CA TRP A 513 -3.57 22.21 14.52
C TRP A 513 -2.23 22.15 13.79
N LEU A 514 -1.90 21.01 13.17
CA LEU A 514 -0.65 20.82 12.42
C LEU A 514 -0.56 21.77 11.23
N ASP A 515 -1.65 21.97 10.49
CA ASP A 515 -1.74 22.91 9.38
C ASP A 515 -1.47 24.35 9.82
N TRP A 516 -2.00 24.75 10.99
CA TRP A 516 -1.69 26.06 11.56
C TRP A 516 -0.23 26.17 12.01
N GLN A 517 0.26 25.20 12.81
CA GLN A 517 1.55 25.34 13.49
C GLN A 517 2.76 25.03 12.58
N LEU A 518 2.62 24.16 11.59
CA LEU A 518 3.72 23.73 10.75
C LEU A 518 3.64 24.22 9.30
N LYS A 519 2.42 24.54 8.82
CA LYS A 519 2.21 25.05 7.45
C LYS A 519 1.71 26.50 7.41
N ASP A 520 1.58 27.14 8.56
CA ASP A 520 1.16 28.55 8.70
C ASP A 520 -0.21 28.86 8.04
N LYS A 521 -1.11 27.86 7.98
CA LYS A 521 -2.45 28.06 7.43
C LYS A 521 -3.32 28.84 8.38
N GLN A 522 -3.49 30.13 8.11
CA GLN A 522 -4.22 31.05 8.98
C GLN A 522 -5.73 30.75 9.06
N GLU A 523 -6.30 30.13 8.02
CA GLU A 523 -7.71 29.70 8.05
C GLU A 523 -8.00 28.67 9.14
N THR A 524 -7.05 27.79 9.49
CA THR A 524 -7.24 26.80 10.57
C THR A 524 -7.01 27.38 11.95
N LYS A 525 -6.30 28.49 12.07
CA LYS A 525 -6.14 29.24 13.33
C LYS A 525 -7.48 29.69 13.92
N ALA A 526 -8.42 30.10 13.07
CA ALA A 526 -9.74 30.58 13.49
C ALA A 526 -10.51 29.56 14.32
N ILE A 527 -10.30 28.24 14.08
CA ILE A 527 -10.89 27.17 14.87
C ILE A 527 -10.49 27.29 16.34
N PHE A 528 -9.22 27.57 16.60
CA PHE A 528 -8.63 27.53 17.95
C PHE A 528 -8.71 28.86 18.70
N ILE A 529 -8.68 29.98 17.99
CA ILE A 529 -8.55 31.30 18.58
C ILE A 529 -9.88 32.07 18.49
N ASP A 530 -10.56 31.99 17.34
CA ASP A 530 -11.80 32.77 17.12
C ASP A 530 -13.07 31.94 17.40
N GLY A 531 -12.91 30.61 17.66
CA GLY A 531 -14.01 29.71 17.99
C GLY A 531 -14.88 29.35 16.80
N ASP A 532 -14.31 29.31 15.56
CA ASP A 532 -15.02 28.88 14.36
C ASP A 532 -15.20 27.34 14.38
N LEU A 533 -16.20 26.87 15.10
CA LEU A 533 -16.55 25.46 15.28
C LEU A 533 -17.75 25.03 14.44
N LYS A 534 -18.06 25.73 13.35
CA LYS A 534 -19.24 25.43 12.49
C LYS A 534 -19.26 23.98 11.97
N ASP A 535 -18.07 23.40 11.72
CA ASP A 535 -17.90 22.03 11.23
C ASP A 535 -17.52 21.02 12.34
N TYR A 536 -17.56 21.46 13.61
CA TYR A 536 -17.17 20.69 14.78
C TYR A 536 -18.30 20.68 15.82
N HIS A 537 -19.29 19.83 15.59
CA HIS A 537 -20.39 19.64 16.55
C HIS A 537 -19.85 18.93 17.81
N ASN A 538 -20.34 19.25 18.97
CA ASN A 538 -19.91 18.68 20.27
C ASN A 538 -18.49 19.05 20.72
N TRP A 539 -17.88 20.10 20.15
CA TRP A 539 -16.57 20.57 20.59
C TRP A 539 -16.67 21.85 21.41
N THR A 540 -15.77 21.96 22.38
CA THR A 540 -15.49 23.23 23.06
C THR A 540 -13.99 23.50 23.05
N ILE A 541 -13.61 24.77 22.92
CA ILE A 541 -12.20 25.19 22.89
C ILE A 541 -11.95 26.25 23.92
N LYS A 542 -10.84 26.10 24.63
CA LYS A 542 -10.25 27.13 25.51
C LYS A 542 -8.82 27.37 25.10
N HIS A 543 -8.40 28.61 25.07
CA HIS A 543 -7.01 28.94 24.73
C HIS A 543 -6.48 30.05 25.63
N LYS A 544 -5.18 30.21 25.70
CA LYS A 544 -4.47 31.31 26.37
C LYS A 544 -3.01 31.42 25.91
N ASN A 545 -2.42 32.57 26.19
CA ASN A 545 -1.02 32.93 25.92
C ASN A 545 -0.66 33.02 24.42
N PHE A 546 -1.64 33.26 23.55
CA PHE A 546 -1.42 33.52 22.12
C PHE A 546 -1.26 35.01 21.85
#